data_71bbf7874144999ff5f8ac9086de6cbf
#
_entry.id   71bbf7874144999ff5f8ac9086de6cbf
#
_cell.length_a   1.000
_cell.length_b   1.000
_cell.length_c   1.000
_cell.angle_alpha   90.00
_cell.angle_beta   90.00
_cell.angle_gamma   90.00
#
_symmetry.space_group_name_H-M   'P 1'
#
loop_
_entity.id
_entity.type
_entity.pdbx_description
1 polymer ?
#
loop_
_entity_poly.entity_id
_entity_poly.type
_entity_poly.pdbx_seq_one_letter_code
_entity_poly.pdbx_strand_id
1 'polypeptide(L)'
;MRKYLWIGAISAAVLLCLSGCSNPEGGDGKDKEAAPVEIEAAASGYDPAWEQLFDETEISEAFREDLREFAFDSTAAASSKTDGNMVFSPLSLYYALSILGTGASGETEAEILEALGVRDKAELASQCGKLYRRYVYSQEQEKAIAGENGIEAQESAVRLANSLWISEKHVLNPKYQELCSEEFYASSYYVDFTDPETGKQIGKWISDQTEGALAPTMEIPSDTVLAILNTLYFYGGWVDRFDEGLTKEEPFYLQDGREVTVPFMNRTNLPGSFFRGDGYTLSSLAANNGCEMLFLLPDEGVDPAGLLDNGEALQE
;
A
#
# COMPACT_ATOMS: atom_id res chain seq x y z
N MET A 1 23.14 12.75 -19.64
CA MET A 1 21.99 12.08 -18.98
C MET A 1 22.52 11.51 -17.68
N ARG A 2 22.18 12.10 -16.55
CA ARG A 2 22.57 11.58 -15.22
C ARG A 2 21.65 10.41 -14.92
N LYS A 3 22.14 9.18 -15.06
CA LYS A 3 21.46 7.99 -14.56
C LYS A 3 21.64 7.97 -13.04
N TYR A 4 20.58 8.31 -12.30
CA TYR A 4 20.58 8.15 -10.86
C TYR A 4 20.22 6.68 -10.56
N LEU A 5 21.00 6.02 -9.70
CA LEU A 5 20.62 4.74 -9.10
C LEU A 5 19.52 5.03 -8.08
N TRP A 6 18.28 4.78 -8.45
CA TRP A 6 17.11 4.93 -7.64
C TRP A 6 16.77 3.61 -6.93
N ILE A 7 16.18 3.70 -5.74
CA ILE A 7 15.37 2.62 -5.22
C ILE A 7 14.21 2.49 -6.20
N GLY A 8 14.13 1.57 -7.06
CA GLY A 8 13.08 1.50 -8.09
C GLY A 8 11.66 1.79 -7.55
N ALA A 9 10.72 1.99 -8.44
CA ALA A 9 9.31 2.09 -8.04
C ALA A 9 8.85 0.75 -7.51
N ILE A 10 8.46 0.69 -6.23
CA ILE A 10 7.79 -0.46 -5.62
C ILE A 10 6.32 -0.11 -5.55
N SER A 11 5.48 -0.90 -6.18
CA SER A 11 4.04 -0.69 -6.19
C SER A 11 3.34 -1.99 -5.86
N ALA A 12 2.35 -1.91 -5.01
CA ALA A 12 1.46 -3.01 -4.68
C ALA A 12 0.02 -2.57 -4.89
N ALA A 13 -0.82 -3.46 -5.35
CA ALA A 13 -2.25 -3.23 -5.47
C ALA A 13 -3.00 -4.39 -4.82
N VAL A 14 -3.98 -4.08 -3.99
CA VAL A 14 -4.88 -5.05 -3.37
C VAL A 14 -6.27 -4.85 -3.94
N LEU A 15 -6.87 -5.94 -4.38
CA LEU A 15 -8.25 -5.99 -4.87
C LEU A 15 -9.05 -6.98 -4.03
N LEU A 16 -10.10 -6.49 -3.39
CA LEU A 16 -11.10 -7.30 -2.72
C LEU A 16 -12.41 -7.23 -3.52
N CYS A 17 -12.89 -8.39 -4.00
CA CYS A 17 -14.15 -8.49 -4.72
C CYS A 17 -15.20 -9.18 -3.83
N LEU A 18 -16.36 -8.56 -3.70
CA LEU A 18 -17.52 -9.10 -3.00
C LEU A 18 -18.57 -9.48 -4.02
N SER A 19 -18.89 -10.77 -4.09
CA SER A 19 -19.95 -11.30 -4.94
C SER A 19 -21.26 -11.36 -4.16
N GLY A 20 -22.36 -10.88 -4.78
CA GLY A 20 -23.67 -10.92 -4.17
C GLY A 20 -24.32 -12.31 -4.30
N CYS A 21 -24.92 -12.83 -3.22
CA CYS A 21 -25.90 -13.89 -3.34
C CYS A 21 -27.12 -13.31 -4.07
N SER A 22 -27.36 -13.73 -5.30
CA SER A 22 -28.50 -13.30 -6.08
C SER A 22 -29.81 -13.72 -5.40
N ASN A 23 -30.55 -12.77 -4.86
CA ASN A 23 -31.95 -12.96 -4.57
C ASN A 23 -32.73 -12.61 -5.84
N PRO A 24 -33.47 -13.54 -6.47
CA PRO A 24 -34.21 -13.24 -7.69
C PRO A 24 -35.59 -12.69 -7.34
N GLU A 25 -35.72 -11.40 -7.13
CA GLU A 25 -36.99 -10.72 -7.24
C GLU A 25 -36.83 -9.33 -7.87
N GLY A 26 -37.16 -9.26 -9.13
CA GLY A 26 -38.06 -8.46 -9.91
C GLY A 26 -38.02 -6.95 -9.73
N GLY A 27 -37.51 -6.27 -10.75
CA GLY A 27 -37.73 -4.85 -10.97
C GLY A 27 -37.33 -4.48 -12.40
N ASP A 28 -38.28 -4.66 -13.31
CA ASP A 28 -38.20 -4.20 -14.71
C ASP A 28 -38.15 -2.66 -14.71
N GLY A 29 -37.02 -2.10 -15.04
CA GLY A 29 -36.81 -0.65 -15.16
C GLY A 29 -35.81 -0.37 -16.27
N LYS A 30 -36.36 -0.25 -17.49
CA LYS A 30 -35.65 0.24 -18.66
C LYS A 30 -35.20 1.68 -18.47
N ASP A 31 -34.06 1.94 -19.13
CA ASP A 31 -33.54 3.21 -19.62
C ASP A 31 -32.69 4.04 -18.67
N LYS A 32 -31.38 3.92 -18.87
CA LYS A 32 -30.49 4.99 -19.36
C LYS A 32 -29.05 4.50 -19.24
N GLU A 33 -28.30 4.52 -20.33
CA GLU A 33 -26.85 4.62 -20.29
C GLU A 33 -26.47 5.86 -19.47
N ALA A 34 -26.40 5.72 -18.17
CA ALA A 34 -25.78 6.71 -17.32
C ALA A 34 -24.27 6.38 -17.34
N ALA A 35 -23.48 7.33 -17.80
CA ALA A 35 -22.05 7.30 -17.58
C ALA A 35 -21.79 7.01 -16.08
N PRO A 36 -20.73 6.25 -15.74
CA PRO A 36 -20.41 5.97 -14.35
C PRO A 36 -20.38 7.27 -13.57
N VAL A 37 -21.17 7.37 -12.50
CA VAL A 37 -21.15 8.54 -11.63
C VAL A 37 -19.91 8.39 -10.77
N GLU A 38 -18.88 9.14 -11.12
CA GLU A 38 -17.69 9.29 -10.32
C GLU A 38 -18.01 10.21 -9.14
N ILE A 39 -17.74 9.72 -7.92
CA ILE A 39 -17.71 10.55 -6.73
C ILE A 39 -16.23 10.68 -6.38
N GLU A 40 -15.68 11.87 -6.61
CA GLU A 40 -14.31 12.17 -6.26
C GLU A 40 -14.09 12.01 -4.75
N ALA A 41 -12.94 11.48 -4.36
CA ALA A 41 -12.50 11.49 -2.98
C ALA A 41 -12.43 12.93 -2.45
N ALA A 42 -12.58 13.10 -1.15
CA ALA A 42 -12.16 14.33 -0.50
C ALA A 42 -10.73 14.64 -0.95
N ALA A 43 -10.43 15.90 -1.18
CA ALA A 43 -9.21 16.34 -1.87
C ALA A 43 -7.99 15.51 -1.44
N SER A 44 -7.47 14.71 -2.36
CA SER A 44 -6.30 13.85 -2.13
C SER A 44 -4.98 14.63 -2.10
N GLY A 45 -5.03 15.97 -2.23
CA GLY A 45 -3.89 16.86 -2.17
C GLY A 45 -3.67 17.45 -0.77
N TYR A 46 -2.49 18.04 -0.57
CA TYR A 46 -2.17 18.78 0.64
C TYR A 46 -3.17 19.91 0.89
N ASP A 47 -3.75 19.94 2.11
CA ASP A 47 -4.59 21.01 2.60
C ASP A 47 -3.83 21.73 3.74
N PRO A 48 -3.56 23.06 3.61
CA PRO A 48 -2.92 23.83 4.69
C PRO A 48 -3.64 23.74 6.05
N ALA A 49 -4.95 23.45 6.04
CA ALA A 49 -5.69 23.23 7.28
C ALA A 49 -5.21 22.00 8.06
N TRP A 50 -4.57 21.04 7.40
CA TRP A 50 -3.99 19.86 8.04
C TRP A 50 -2.83 20.19 8.97
N GLU A 51 -2.16 21.34 8.78
CA GLU A 51 -1.10 21.79 9.68
C GLU A 51 -1.62 22.01 11.10
N GLN A 52 -2.85 22.55 11.24
CA GLN A 52 -3.51 22.67 12.54
C GLN A 52 -4.04 21.34 13.07
N LEU A 53 -4.48 20.44 12.17
CA LEU A 53 -4.96 19.11 12.54
C LEU A 53 -3.81 18.19 12.99
N PHE A 54 -2.57 18.46 12.58
CA PHE A 54 -1.41 17.64 12.93
C PHE A 54 -1.04 17.71 14.40
N ASP A 55 -1.12 18.89 15.00
CA ASP A 55 -0.86 19.09 16.44
C ASP A 55 -1.98 18.48 17.31
N GLU A 56 -3.19 18.35 16.76
CA GLU A 56 -4.36 17.82 17.48
C GLU A 56 -4.63 16.33 17.22
N THR A 57 -3.94 15.71 16.25
CA THR A 57 -4.29 14.35 15.75
C THR A 57 -3.11 13.40 15.69
N GLU A 58 -2.46 13.17 16.81
CA GLU A 58 -1.43 12.12 16.91
C GLU A 58 -2.04 10.74 16.64
N ILE A 59 -1.35 9.94 15.81
CA ILE A 59 -1.68 8.53 15.64
C ILE A 59 -1.45 7.82 16.96
N SER A 60 -2.47 7.12 17.47
CA SER A 60 -2.38 6.47 18.77
C SER A 60 -1.31 5.37 18.77
N GLU A 61 -0.65 5.19 19.92
CA GLU A 61 0.35 4.12 20.08
C GLU A 61 -0.28 2.75 19.89
N ALA A 62 -1.50 2.54 20.40
CA ALA A 62 -2.24 1.30 20.22
C ALA A 62 -2.46 0.98 18.74
N PHE A 63 -2.88 1.96 17.93
CA PHE A 63 -3.06 1.75 16.50
C PHE A 63 -1.75 1.42 15.78
N ARG A 64 -0.63 2.06 16.18
CA ARG A 64 0.69 1.72 15.61
C ARG A 64 1.10 0.29 15.93
N GLU A 65 0.81 -0.17 17.13
CA GLU A 65 1.08 -1.54 17.57
C GLU A 65 0.23 -2.54 16.79
N ASP A 66 -1.09 -2.33 16.74
CA ASP A 66 -2.02 -3.17 15.99
C ASP A 66 -1.64 -3.26 14.50
N LEU A 67 -1.30 -2.12 13.88
CA LEU A 67 -0.85 -2.09 12.49
C LEU A 67 0.46 -2.85 12.27
N ARG A 68 1.40 -2.76 13.23
CA ARG A 68 2.68 -3.47 13.17
C ARG A 68 2.47 -4.98 13.29
N GLU A 69 1.67 -5.43 14.26
CA GLU A 69 1.32 -6.84 14.45
C GLU A 69 0.66 -7.39 13.19
N PHE A 70 -0.36 -6.70 12.68
CA PHE A 70 -1.00 -7.06 11.41
C PHE A 70 -0.01 -7.16 10.25
N ALA A 71 0.96 -6.24 10.17
CA ALA A 71 1.94 -6.23 9.10
C ALA A 71 2.82 -7.47 9.11
N PHE A 72 3.27 -7.92 10.27
CA PHE A 72 4.06 -9.15 10.40
C PHE A 72 3.23 -10.40 10.12
N ASP A 73 2.06 -10.52 10.74
CA ASP A 73 1.20 -11.69 10.59
C ASP A 73 0.71 -11.88 9.15
N SER A 74 0.26 -10.80 8.52
CA SER A 74 -0.18 -10.87 7.12
C SER A 74 0.96 -11.15 6.15
N THR A 75 2.18 -10.66 6.42
CA THR A 75 3.37 -10.95 5.62
C THR A 75 3.78 -12.41 5.77
N ALA A 76 3.80 -12.96 6.98
CA ALA A 76 4.06 -14.37 7.25
C ALA A 76 3.03 -15.27 6.53
N ALA A 77 1.74 -14.93 6.66
CA ALA A 77 0.67 -15.67 5.98
C ALA A 77 0.77 -15.63 4.45
N ALA A 78 1.19 -14.51 3.87
CA ALA A 78 1.41 -14.37 2.43
C ALA A 78 2.65 -15.15 1.98
N SER A 79 3.74 -15.04 2.73
CA SER A 79 5.01 -15.72 2.46
C SER A 79 4.85 -17.24 2.46
N SER A 80 4.13 -17.81 3.43
CA SER A 80 3.91 -19.24 3.57
C SER A 80 3.18 -19.90 2.38
N LYS A 81 2.57 -19.09 1.50
CA LYS A 81 1.81 -19.55 0.31
C LYS A 81 2.49 -19.18 -1.01
N THR A 82 3.66 -18.57 -0.95
CA THR A 82 4.35 -18.05 -2.12
C THR A 82 5.68 -18.75 -2.33
N ASP A 83 5.84 -19.40 -3.49
CA ASP A 83 7.14 -19.93 -3.89
C ASP A 83 7.94 -18.86 -4.64
N GLY A 84 9.13 -18.53 -4.17
CA GLY A 84 10.04 -17.60 -4.82
C GLY A 84 9.87 -16.15 -4.37
N ASN A 85 10.09 -15.18 -5.27
CA ASN A 85 10.04 -13.77 -4.95
C ASN A 85 8.61 -13.28 -4.72
N MET A 86 8.41 -12.52 -3.66
CA MET A 86 7.13 -11.92 -3.30
C MET A 86 7.28 -10.40 -3.15
N VAL A 87 6.29 -9.65 -3.64
CA VAL A 87 6.09 -8.24 -3.32
C VAL A 87 4.73 -8.13 -2.64
N PHE A 88 4.72 -7.69 -1.41
CA PHE A 88 3.52 -7.60 -0.59
C PHE A 88 3.50 -6.27 0.17
N SER A 89 2.32 -5.65 0.28
CA SER A 89 2.10 -4.45 1.06
C SER A 89 1.07 -4.72 2.15
N PRO A 90 1.52 -4.96 3.38
CA PRO A 90 0.60 -5.10 4.52
C PRO A 90 -0.31 -3.89 4.70
N LEU A 91 0.23 -2.69 4.51
CA LEU A 91 -0.52 -1.43 4.63
C LEU A 91 -1.67 -1.37 3.62
N SER A 92 -1.45 -1.80 2.37
CA SER A 92 -2.51 -1.85 1.36
C SER A 92 -3.63 -2.81 1.73
N LEU A 93 -3.28 -3.99 2.27
CA LEU A 93 -4.27 -4.95 2.75
C LEU A 93 -5.02 -4.40 3.96
N TYR A 94 -4.31 -3.76 4.90
CA TYR A 94 -4.91 -3.14 6.08
C TYR A 94 -5.97 -2.11 5.68
N TYR A 95 -5.65 -1.19 4.77
CA TYR A 95 -6.61 -0.19 4.27
C TYR A 95 -7.81 -0.82 3.57
N ALA A 96 -7.61 -1.81 2.71
CA ALA A 96 -8.71 -2.47 2.02
C ALA A 96 -9.65 -3.19 3.00
N LEU A 97 -9.10 -3.89 4.01
CA LEU A 97 -9.89 -4.51 5.07
C LEU A 97 -10.54 -3.49 5.99
N SER A 98 -9.88 -2.35 6.28
CA SER A 98 -10.47 -1.28 7.07
C SER A 98 -11.68 -0.65 6.39
N ILE A 99 -11.59 -0.38 5.09
CA ILE A 99 -12.72 0.09 4.28
C ILE A 99 -13.86 -0.95 4.33
N LEU A 100 -13.56 -2.23 4.12
CA LEU A 100 -14.55 -3.30 4.18
C LEU A 100 -15.18 -3.39 5.57
N GLY A 101 -14.40 -3.41 6.63
CA GLY A 101 -14.84 -3.55 8.02
C GLY A 101 -15.74 -2.40 8.49
N THR A 102 -15.43 -1.16 8.07
CA THR A 102 -16.27 0.00 8.41
C THR A 102 -17.66 -0.05 7.76
N GLY A 103 -17.78 -0.73 6.61
CA GLY A 103 -19.07 -0.98 5.94
C GLY A 103 -19.78 -2.23 6.39
N ALA A 104 -19.11 -3.13 7.09
CA ALA A 104 -19.67 -4.38 7.58
C ALA A 104 -20.56 -4.21 8.82
N SER A 105 -21.30 -5.25 9.16
CA SER A 105 -22.12 -5.32 10.36
C SER A 105 -22.19 -6.75 10.93
N GLY A 106 -22.48 -6.87 12.21
CA GLY A 106 -22.67 -8.15 12.89
C GLY A 106 -21.37 -8.96 12.98
N GLU A 107 -21.44 -10.26 12.69
CA GLU A 107 -20.32 -11.19 12.84
C GLU A 107 -19.16 -10.85 11.89
N THR A 108 -19.46 -10.51 10.63
CA THR A 108 -18.43 -10.09 9.65
C THR A 108 -17.67 -8.84 10.10
N GLU A 109 -18.35 -7.84 10.68
CA GLU A 109 -17.68 -6.68 11.27
C GLU A 109 -16.73 -7.12 12.39
N ALA A 110 -17.22 -7.96 13.30
CA ALA A 110 -16.43 -8.42 14.44
C ALA A 110 -15.17 -9.18 14.01
N GLU A 111 -15.28 -10.08 13.05
CA GLU A 111 -14.16 -10.87 12.53
C GLU A 111 -13.10 -9.98 11.84
N ILE A 112 -13.53 -8.98 11.04
CA ILE A 112 -12.60 -8.08 10.37
C ILE A 112 -11.89 -7.19 11.39
N LEU A 113 -12.63 -6.61 12.34
CA LEU A 113 -12.02 -5.75 13.37
C LEU A 113 -11.04 -6.53 14.26
N GLU A 114 -11.37 -7.79 14.62
CA GLU A 114 -10.47 -8.68 15.33
C GLU A 114 -9.17 -8.94 14.54
N ALA A 115 -9.29 -9.23 13.25
CA ALA A 115 -8.13 -9.45 12.37
C ALA A 115 -7.25 -8.19 12.20
N LEU A 116 -7.81 -6.99 12.36
CA LEU A 116 -7.10 -5.71 12.32
C LEU A 116 -6.57 -5.26 13.68
N GLY A 117 -6.84 -6.02 14.77
CA GLY A 117 -6.44 -5.69 16.13
C GLY A 117 -7.28 -4.57 16.78
N VAL A 118 -8.35 -4.10 16.15
CA VAL A 118 -9.13 -2.94 16.57
C VAL A 118 -10.50 -3.32 17.09
N ARG A 119 -11.11 -2.46 17.91
CA ARG A 119 -12.43 -2.72 18.54
C ARG A 119 -13.54 -1.79 18.08
N ASP A 120 -13.18 -0.65 17.53
CA ASP A 120 -14.13 0.39 17.12
C ASP A 120 -13.85 0.85 15.70
N LYS A 121 -14.85 0.73 14.82
CA LYS A 121 -14.70 1.06 13.41
C LYS A 121 -14.61 2.56 13.12
N ALA A 122 -15.15 3.41 14.00
CA ALA A 122 -15.04 4.86 13.82
C ALA A 122 -13.63 5.32 14.21
N GLU A 123 -13.06 4.74 15.27
CA GLU A 123 -11.66 4.95 15.63
C GLU A 123 -10.73 4.45 14.51
N LEU A 124 -10.96 3.25 13.98
CA LEU A 124 -10.21 2.70 12.85
C LEU A 124 -10.19 3.65 11.67
N ALA A 125 -11.36 4.13 11.22
CA ALA A 125 -11.46 5.06 10.10
C ALA A 125 -10.68 6.35 10.37
N SER A 126 -10.87 6.94 11.55
CA SER A 126 -10.15 8.15 11.97
C SER A 126 -8.64 7.97 11.98
N GLN A 127 -8.13 6.86 12.53
CA GLN A 127 -6.68 6.58 12.57
C GLN A 127 -6.09 6.34 11.16
N CYS A 128 -6.83 5.65 10.29
CA CYS A 128 -6.45 5.51 8.87
C CYS A 128 -6.39 6.87 8.16
N GLY A 129 -7.37 7.74 8.38
CA GLY A 129 -7.39 9.10 7.83
C GLY A 129 -6.21 9.94 8.31
N LYS A 130 -5.89 9.87 9.60
CA LYS A 130 -4.70 10.53 10.17
C LYS A 130 -3.41 10.04 9.54
N LEU A 131 -3.26 8.72 9.38
CA LEU A 131 -2.09 8.12 8.77
C LEU A 131 -1.92 8.56 7.32
N TYR A 132 -3.02 8.57 6.54
CA TYR A 132 -3.01 9.07 5.17
C TYR A 132 -2.55 10.53 5.09
N ARG A 133 -3.17 11.42 5.87
CA ARG A 133 -2.83 12.85 5.91
C ARG A 133 -1.37 13.06 6.31
N ARG A 134 -0.86 12.26 7.23
CA ARG A 134 0.54 12.33 7.66
C ARG A 134 1.52 12.02 6.55
N TYR A 135 1.24 11.01 5.71
CA TYR A 135 2.09 10.73 4.55
C TYR A 135 2.10 11.88 3.55
N VAL A 136 0.94 12.41 3.20
CA VAL A 136 0.83 13.54 2.25
C VAL A 136 1.53 14.79 2.81
N TYR A 137 1.29 15.11 4.07
CA TYR A 137 1.89 16.28 4.73
C TYR A 137 3.43 16.19 4.78
N SER A 138 3.98 15.06 5.18
CA SER A 138 5.43 14.89 5.26
C SER A 138 6.12 15.12 3.91
N GLN A 139 5.53 14.65 2.82
CA GLN A 139 6.07 14.85 1.48
C GLN A 139 6.06 16.32 1.04
N GLU A 140 4.98 17.05 1.36
CA GLU A 140 4.89 18.47 1.01
C GLU A 140 5.84 19.33 1.86
N GLN A 141 6.04 18.99 3.13
CA GLN A 141 7.06 19.65 3.97
C GLN A 141 8.47 19.45 3.44
N GLU A 142 8.83 18.23 3.03
CA GLU A 142 10.15 17.97 2.46
C GLU A 142 10.40 18.79 1.18
N LYS A 143 9.40 18.90 0.31
CA LYS A 143 9.48 19.74 -0.90
C LYS A 143 9.65 21.22 -0.55
N ALA A 144 8.91 21.72 0.45
CA ALA A 144 8.98 23.11 0.90
C ALA A 144 10.38 23.43 1.47
N ILE A 145 10.90 22.58 2.37
CA ILE A 145 12.23 22.74 2.96
C ILE A 145 13.33 22.72 1.91
N ALA A 146 13.25 21.83 0.92
CA ALA A 146 14.19 21.79 -0.19
C ALA A 146 14.14 23.07 -1.00
N GLY A 147 12.95 23.59 -1.32
CA GLY A 147 12.77 24.85 -2.03
C GLY A 147 13.32 26.05 -1.30
N GLU A 148 13.08 26.17 0.01
CA GLU A 148 13.60 27.26 0.84
C GLU A 148 15.14 27.28 0.90
N ASN A 149 15.76 26.11 0.87
CA ASN A 149 17.22 25.99 0.89
C ASN A 149 17.86 26.08 -0.52
N GLY A 150 17.06 26.31 -1.56
CA GLY A 150 17.54 26.36 -2.95
C GLY A 150 18.08 25.02 -3.44
N ILE A 151 17.67 23.93 -2.80
CA ILE A 151 18.01 22.56 -3.17
C ILE A 151 16.93 22.08 -4.14
N GLU A 152 17.31 21.60 -5.31
CA GLU A 152 16.37 20.92 -6.20
C GLU A 152 15.86 19.68 -5.45
N ALA A 153 14.56 19.70 -5.09
CA ALA A 153 13.91 18.59 -4.41
C ALA A 153 14.12 17.33 -5.27
N GLN A 154 14.66 16.28 -4.67
CA GLN A 154 14.75 15.01 -5.38
C GLN A 154 13.35 14.48 -5.55
N GLU A 155 13.03 14.01 -6.75
CA GLU A 155 11.76 13.34 -6.96
C GLU A 155 11.65 12.17 -6.00
N SER A 156 10.64 12.20 -5.17
CA SER A 156 10.29 11.12 -4.26
C SER A 156 8.77 11.11 -4.09
N ALA A 157 8.20 9.95 -3.89
CA ALA A 157 6.77 9.81 -3.68
C ALA A 157 6.46 8.59 -2.81
N VAL A 158 5.54 8.78 -1.87
CA VAL A 158 4.79 7.69 -1.25
C VAL A 158 3.32 8.02 -1.49
N ARG A 159 2.65 7.27 -2.35
CA ARG A 159 1.24 7.50 -2.67
C ARG A 159 0.42 6.31 -2.25
N LEU A 160 -0.58 6.58 -1.45
CA LEU A 160 -1.60 5.64 -1.06
C LEU A 160 -2.89 6.11 -1.73
N ALA A 161 -3.56 5.25 -2.50
CA ALA A 161 -4.82 5.58 -3.13
C ALA A 161 -5.84 4.47 -2.93
N ASN A 162 -7.08 4.86 -2.69
CA ASN A 162 -8.20 3.95 -2.44
C ASN A 162 -9.32 4.21 -3.44
N SER A 163 -10.02 3.15 -3.84
CA SER A 163 -11.23 3.28 -4.64
C SER A 163 -12.24 2.16 -4.37
N LEU A 164 -13.51 2.52 -4.52
CA LEU A 164 -14.64 1.61 -4.50
C LEU A 164 -15.24 1.54 -5.89
N TRP A 165 -15.40 0.34 -6.41
CA TRP A 165 -16.04 0.07 -7.69
C TRP A 165 -17.34 -0.70 -7.39
N ILE A 166 -18.46 -0.09 -7.70
CA ILE A 166 -19.77 -0.54 -7.26
C ILE A 166 -20.58 -0.95 -8.49
N SER A 167 -21.19 -2.11 -8.44
CA SER A 167 -22.15 -2.49 -9.49
C SER A 167 -23.26 -1.45 -9.61
N GLU A 168 -23.51 -0.92 -10.80
CA GLU A 168 -24.59 0.04 -11.06
C GLU A 168 -26.00 -0.44 -10.68
N LYS A 169 -26.13 -1.75 -10.46
CA LYS A 169 -27.36 -2.40 -9.97
C LYS A 169 -27.60 -2.22 -8.46
N HIS A 170 -26.60 -1.67 -7.75
CA HIS A 170 -26.62 -1.54 -6.31
C HIS A 170 -26.34 -0.09 -5.90
N VAL A 171 -26.82 0.27 -4.72
CA VAL A 171 -26.60 1.59 -4.14
C VAL A 171 -25.90 1.41 -2.80
N LEU A 172 -24.73 1.99 -2.63
CA LEU A 172 -24.07 2.05 -1.34
C LEU A 172 -24.83 2.98 -0.38
N ASN A 173 -24.73 2.68 0.91
CA ASN A 173 -25.20 3.59 1.93
C ASN A 173 -24.46 4.94 1.79
N PRO A 174 -25.15 6.08 1.62
CA PRO A 174 -24.52 7.37 1.43
C PRO A 174 -23.55 7.77 2.57
N LYS A 175 -23.91 7.43 3.81
CA LYS A 175 -23.03 7.72 4.98
C LYS A 175 -21.73 6.89 4.95
N TYR A 176 -21.81 5.66 4.47
CA TYR A 176 -20.63 4.84 4.30
C TYR A 176 -19.75 5.39 3.17
N GLN A 177 -20.35 5.82 2.08
CA GLN A 177 -19.62 6.43 0.97
C GLN A 177 -18.95 7.74 1.36
N GLU A 178 -19.64 8.59 2.15
CA GLU A 178 -19.08 9.80 2.75
C GLU A 178 -17.88 9.46 3.66
N LEU A 179 -18.03 8.49 4.58
CA LEU A 179 -16.94 8.02 5.43
C LEU A 179 -15.73 7.55 4.62
N CYS A 180 -15.95 6.77 3.54
CA CYS A 180 -14.87 6.31 2.68
C CYS A 180 -14.15 7.46 1.97
N SER A 181 -14.89 8.49 1.54
CA SER A 181 -14.32 9.68 0.92
C SER A 181 -13.52 10.52 1.92
N GLU A 182 -14.02 10.74 3.13
CA GLU A 182 -13.45 11.68 4.10
C GLU A 182 -12.26 11.09 4.87
N GLU A 183 -12.38 9.82 5.31
CA GLU A 183 -11.35 9.21 6.16
C GLU A 183 -10.39 8.31 5.39
N PHE A 184 -10.86 7.64 4.34
CA PHE A 184 -9.99 6.79 3.52
C PHE A 184 -9.55 7.45 2.20
N TYR A 185 -10.02 8.65 1.90
CA TYR A 185 -9.73 9.35 0.63
C TYR A 185 -10.01 8.45 -0.58
N ALA A 186 -11.11 7.69 -0.50
CA ALA A 186 -11.49 6.73 -1.51
C ALA A 186 -12.45 7.33 -2.53
N SER A 187 -12.09 7.28 -3.80
CA SER A 187 -13.01 7.61 -4.91
C SER A 187 -13.99 6.46 -5.14
N SER A 188 -15.21 6.77 -5.55
CA SER A 188 -16.25 5.77 -5.81
C SER A 188 -16.70 5.82 -7.26
N TYR A 189 -16.78 4.64 -7.90
CA TYR A 189 -17.15 4.47 -9.31
C TYR A 189 -18.30 3.46 -9.41
N TYR A 190 -19.37 3.84 -10.12
CA TYR A 190 -20.46 2.93 -10.45
C TYR A 190 -20.24 2.35 -11.84
N VAL A 191 -20.18 1.03 -11.96
CA VAL A 191 -19.76 0.32 -13.17
C VAL A 191 -20.64 -0.91 -13.46
N ASP A 192 -20.63 -1.36 -14.70
CA ASP A 192 -21.16 -2.68 -15.08
C ASP A 192 -20.02 -3.71 -15.09
N PHE A 193 -19.97 -4.60 -14.10
CA PHE A 193 -18.97 -5.66 -14.06
C PHE A 193 -19.16 -6.75 -15.13
N THR A 194 -20.26 -6.72 -15.90
CA THR A 194 -20.44 -7.59 -17.05
C THR A 194 -19.78 -7.02 -18.31
N ASP A 195 -19.42 -5.75 -18.31
CA ASP A 195 -18.70 -5.10 -19.40
C ASP A 195 -17.18 -5.37 -19.29
N PRO A 196 -16.54 -6.00 -20.30
CA PRO A 196 -15.09 -6.19 -20.31
C PRO A 196 -14.26 -4.90 -20.20
N GLU A 197 -14.82 -3.75 -20.57
CA GLU A 197 -14.14 -2.45 -20.45
C GLU A 197 -13.95 -2.02 -19.01
N THR A 198 -14.78 -2.49 -18.06
CA THR A 198 -14.63 -2.21 -16.62
C THR A 198 -13.27 -2.66 -16.11
N GLY A 199 -12.81 -3.85 -16.49
CA GLY A 199 -11.47 -4.33 -16.12
C GLY A 199 -10.33 -3.45 -16.64
N LYS A 200 -10.49 -2.85 -17.81
CA LYS A 200 -9.52 -1.90 -18.36
C LYS A 200 -9.56 -0.56 -17.64
N GLN A 201 -10.75 -0.08 -17.28
CA GLN A 201 -10.90 1.16 -16.50
C GLN A 201 -10.22 1.03 -15.13
N ILE A 202 -10.42 -0.10 -14.45
CA ILE A 202 -9.74 -0.43 -13.19
C ILE A 202 -8.23 -0.49 -13.40
N GLY A 203 -7.76 -1.18 -14.44
CA GLY A 203 -6.34 -1.25 -14.78
C GLY A 203 -5.73 0.12 -15.07
N LYS A 204 -6.48 0.99 -15.76
CA LYS A 204 -6.08 2.37 -15.99
C LYS A 204 -5.99 3.16 -14.69
N TRP A 205 -6.97 3.06 -13.81
CA TRP A 205 -6.92 3.72 -12.50
C TRP A 205 -5.67 3.29 -11.71
N ILE A 206 -5.37 1.98 -11.66
CA ILE A 206 -4.14 1.48 -11.02
C ILE A 206 -2.90 2.10 -11.66
N SER A 207 -2.84 2.17 -12.99
CA SER A 207 -1.73 2.78 -13.71
C SER A 207 -1.56 4.26 -13.38
N ASP A 208 -2.65 5.00 -13.34
CA ASP A 208 -2.64 6.43 -13.01
C ASP A 208 -2.18 6.67 -11.57
N GLN A 209 -2.58 5.83 -10.60
CA GLN A 209 -2.17 5.94 -9.20
C GLN A 209 -0.73 5.49 -8.94
N THR A 210 -0.16 4.70 -9.84
CA THR A 210 1.20 4.16 -9.72
C THR A 210 2.17 4.73 -10.75
N GLU A 211 1.85 5.85 -11.38
CA GLU A 211 2.65 6.51 -12.42
C GLU A 211 3.10 5.55 -13.55
N GLY A 212 2.24 4.62 -13.91
CA GLY A 212 2.52 3.61 -14.93
C GLY A 212 3.41 2.45 -14.48
N ALA A 213 3.83 2.39 -13.22
CA ALA A 213 4.62 1.28 -12.70
C ALA A 213 3.86 -0.04 -12.72
N LEU A 214 2.53 0.02 -12.49
CA LEU A 214 1.61 -1.10 -12.69
C LEU A 214 0.59 -0.72 -13.76
N ALA A 215 0.37 -1.58 -14.74
CA ALA A 215 -0.66 -1.40 -15.77
C ALA A 215 -1.35 -2.76 -16.05
N PRO A 216 -2.05 -3.33 -15.07
CA PRO A 216 -2.69 -4.62 -15.22
C PRO A 216 -3.94 -4.53 -16.11
N THR A 217 -4.27 -5.65 -16.76
CA THR A 217 -5.64 -5.87 -17.23
C THR A 217 -6.34 -6.73 -16.18
N MET A 218 -7.40 -6.17 -15.58
CA MET A 218 -8.11 -6.85 -14.48
C MET A 218 -9.23 -7.72 -15.04
N GLU A 219 -9.28 -8.96 -14.58
CA GLU A 219 -10.42 -9.85 -14.79
C GLU A 219 -11.26 -9.85 -13.50
N ILE A 220 -12.42 -9.24 -13.54
CA ILE A 220 -13.33 -9.12 -12.39
C ILE A 220 -14.52 -10.05 -12.64
N PRO A 221 -14.94 -10.86 -11.65
CA PRO A 221 -16.13 -11.68 -11.78
C PRO A 221 -17.37 -10.82 -12.08
N SER A 222 -18.19 -11.25 -13.03
CA SER A 222 -19.36 -10.50 -13.50
C SER A 222 -20.49 -10.39 -12.45
N ASP A 223 -20.45 -11.19 -11.40
CA ASP A 223 -21.37 -11.17 -10.25
C ASP A 223 -20.84 -10.32 -9.09
N THR A 224 -19.74 -9.58 -9.30
CA THR A 224 -19.20 -8.66 -8.31
C THR A 224 -20.21 -7.55 -8.01
N VAL A 225 -20.45 -7.30 -6.73
CA VAL A 225 -21.28 -6.20 -6.23
C VAL A 225 -20.43 -4.99 -5.86
N LEU A 226 -19.30 -5.24 -5.23
CA LEU A 226 -18.35 -4.22 -4.79
C LEU A 226 -16.92 -4.76 -4.95
N ALA A 227 -16.06 -3.95 -5.55
CA ALA A 227 -14.63 -4.17 -5.53
C ALA A 227 -13.96 -2.99 -4.81
N ILE A 228 -13.10 -3.30 -3.86
CA ILE A 228 -12.32 -2.33 -3.09
C ILE A 228 -10.88 -2.45 -3.53
N LEU A 229 -10.30 -1.36 -3.99
CA LEU A 229 -8.91 -1.31 -4.42
C LEU A 229 -8.11 -0.36 -3.55
N ASN A 230 -6.91 -0.80 -3.20
CA ASN A 230 -5.88 0.05 -2.66
C ASN A 230 -4.62 -0.10 -3.52
N THR A 231 -3.92 1.01 -3.75
CA THR A 231 -2.59 1.02 -4.35
C THR A 231 -1.62 1.77 -3.42
N LEU A 232 -0.41 1.24 -3.29
CA LEU A 232 0.71 1.94 -2.68
C LEU A 232 1.82 2.03 -3.72
N TYR A 233 2.22 3.26 -4.02
CA TYR A 233 3.34 3.57 -4.89
C TYR A 233 4.45 4.21 -4.07
N PHE A 234 5.63 3.63 -4.13
CA PHE A 234 6.82 4.14 -3.50
C PHE A 234 7.87 4.43 -4.55
N TYR A 235 8.41 5.64 -4.51
CA TYR A 235 9.52 6.06 -5.34
C TYR A 235 10.46 6.95 -4.51
N GLY A 236 11.75 6.63 -4.49
CA GLY A 236 12.72 7.41 -3.72
C GLY A 236 14.16 7.14 -4.14
N GLY A 237 15.03 8.06 -3.76
CA GLY A 237 16.47 7.92 -3.88
C GLY A 237 17.09 7.63 -2.51
N TRP A 238 18.30 7.10 -2.51
CA TRP A 238 19.08 6.95 -1.29
C TRP A 238 19.53 8.32 -0.78
N VAL A 239 19.39 8.60 0.52
CA VAL A 239 19.98 9.79 1.17
C VAL A 239 21.47 9.80 0.88
N ASP A 240 22.09 8.70 1.13
CA ASP A 240 23.49 8.45 0.85
C ASP A 240 23.62 7.59 -0.41
N ARG A 241 23.91 8.21 -1.53
CA ARG A 241 23.93 7.58 -2.86
C ARG A 241 25.06 6.60 -3.03
N PHE A 242 24.82 5.54 -3.78
CA PHE A 242 25.86 4.67 -4.28
C PHE A 242 26.61 5.34 -5.44
N ASP A 243 27.91 5.10 -5.51
CA ASP A 243 28.74 5.55 -6.64
C ASP A 243 28.63 4.53 -7.77
N GLU A 244 28.15 4.97 -8.93
CA GLU A 244 28.04 4.11 -10.12
C GLU A 244 29.40 3.50 -10.52
N GLY A 245 30.51 4.24 -10.32
CA GLY A 245 31.86 3.78 -10.62
C GLY A 245 32.33 2.63 -9.73
N LEU A 246 31.66 2.40 -8.60
CA LEU A 246 31.96 1.29 -7.69
C LEU A 246 31.04 0.08 -7.91
N THR A 247 30.02 0.19 -8.76
CA THR A 247 29.14 -0.94 -9.10
C THR A 247 29.94 -1.97 -9.91
N LYS A 248 29.91 -3.23 -9.46
CA LYS A 248 30.65 -4.34 -10.04
C LYS A 248 29.75 -5.53 -10.29
N GLU A 249 30.04 -6.24 -11.36
CA GLU A 249 29.47 -7.55 -11.61
C GLU A 249 30.06 -8.57 -10.63
N GLU A 250 29.22 -9.16 -9.77
CA GLU A 250 29.62 -10.14 -8.76
C GLU A 250 28.65 -11.33 -8.75
N PRO A 251 29.10 -12.51 -8.28
CA PRO A 251 28.24 -13.69 -8.21
C PRO A 251 27.13 -13.51 -7.15
N PHE A 252 25.93 -13.95 -7.52
CA PHE A 252 24.79 -14.06 -6.62
C PHE A 252 24.29 -15.50 -6.64
N TYR A 253 24.16 -16.11 -5.47
CA TYR A 253 23.77 -17.50 -5.30
C TYR A 253 22.26 -17.60 -5.08
N LEU A 254 21.56 -18.30 -5.96
CA LEU A 254 20.13 -18.55 -5.86
C LEU A 254 19.85 -19.68 -4.86
N GLN A 255 18.62 -19.74 -4.37
CA GLN A 255 18.18 -20.76 -3.42
C GLN A 255 18.35 -22.20 -3.96
N ASP A 256 18.24 -22.39 -5.28
CA ASP A 256 18.45 -23.70 -5.95
C ASP A 256 19.93 -24.04 -6.17
N GLY A 257 20.86 -23.24 -5.66
CA GLY A 257 22.30 -23.42 -5.77
C GLY A 257 22.90 -22.95 -7.09
N ARG A 258 22.13 -22.38 -8.01
CA ARG A 258 22.67 -21.75 -9.23
C ARG A 258 23.34 -20.42 -8.90
N GLU A 259 24.45 -20.16 -9.57
CA GLU A 259 25.11 -18.88 -9.55
C GLU A 259 24.67 -18.03 -10.75
N VAL A 260 24.35 -16.78 -10.50
CA VAL A 260 24.10 -15.75 -11.51
C VAL A 260 24.99 -14.55 -11.28
N THR A 261 25.40 -13.87 -12.33
CA THR A 261 26.18 -12.64 -12.20
C THR A 261 25.24 -11.45 -12.26
N VAL A 262 25.32 -10.57 -11.26
CA VAL A 262 24.47 -9.38 -11.16
C VAL A 262 25.31 -8.15 -10.79
N PRO A 263 24.87 -6.93 -11.16
CA PRO A 263 25.55 -5.71 -10.77
C PRO A 263 25.31 -5.40 -9.28
N PHE A 264 26.32 -5.56 -8.45
CA PHE A 264 26.33 -5.16 -7.06
C PHE A 264 26.66 -3.67 -6.92
N MET A 265 25.77 -2.94 -6.29
CA MET A 265 26.02 -1.56 -5.88
C MET A 265 26.97 -1.56 -4.68
N ASN A 266 28.12 -0.94 -4.83
CA ASN A 266 29.14 -0.85 -3.79
C ASN A 266 29.30 0.58 -3.31
N ARG A 267 29.61 0.73 -2.02
CA ARG A 267 29.88 2.01 -1.40
C ARG A 267 30.97 1.87 -0.35
N THR A 268 31.85 2.86 -0.28
CA THR A 268 32.86 2.95 0.77
C THR A 268 32.44 3.96 1.83
N ASN A 269 32.82 3.70 3.07
CA ASN A 269 32.57 4.60 4.23
C ASN A 269 31.08 4.78 4.60
N LEU A 270 30.31 3.71 4.58
CA LEU A 270 29.01 3.72 5.22
C LEU A 270 29.19 3.81 6.74
N PRO A 271 28.67 4.84 7.41
CA PRO A 271 28.30 4.68 8.80
C PRO A 271 27.06 3.78 8.78
N GLY A 272 27.23 2.48 8.78
CA GLY A 272 26.13 1.53 8.81
C GLY A 272 26.07 0.92 10.20
N SER A 273 24.92 1.06 10.86
CA SER A 273 24.56 0.15 11.93
C SER A 273 24.02 -1.10 11.28
N PHE A 274 24.57 -2.22 11.66
CA PHE A 274 23.95 -3.52 11.40
C PHE A 274 23.68 -4.19 12.74
N PHE A 275 22.57 -4.86 12.80
CA PHE A 275 22.17 -5.67 13.94
C PHE A 275 22.38 -7.14 13.58
N ARG A 276 22.89 -7.91 14.53
CA ARG A 276 23.06 -9.36 14.39
C ARG A 276 22.00 -10.05 15.23
N GLY A 277 21.03 -10.65 14.57
CA GLY A 277 20.00 -11.50 15.18
C GLY A 277 20.41 -12.97 15.20
N ASP A 278 19.50 -13.83 15.62
CA ASP A 278 19.66 -15.28 15.58
C ASP A 278 19.34 -15.80 14.18
N GLY A 279 20.38 -16.15 13.44
CA GLY A 279 20.28 -16.65 12.07
C GLY A 279 20.16 -15.56 10.98
N TYR A 280 20.33 -14.27 11.29
CA TYR A 280 20.29 -13.20 10.30
C TYR A 280 21.12 -11.99 10.68
N THR A 281 21.39 -11.16 9.68
CA THR A 281 21.92 -9.80 9.84
C THR A 281 20.94 -8.80 9.26
N LEU A 282 20.62 -7.76 10.03
CA LEU A 282 19.77 -6.65 9.61
C LEU A 282 20.60 -5.41 9.38
N SER A 283 20.35 -4.69 8.30
CA SER A 283 20.93 -3.38 8.01
C SER A 283 19.87 -2.48 7.39
N SER A 284 20.05 -1.17 7.47
CA SER A 284 19.10 -0.23 6.91
C SER A 284 19.75 0.84 6.06
N LEU A 285 19.00 1.38 5.12
CA LEU A 285 19.38 2.54 4.31
C LEU A 285 18.22 3.53 4.25
N ALA A 286 18.50 4.79 4.59
CA ALA A 286 17.53 5.85 4.53
C ALA A 286 17.27 6.30 3.09
N ALA A 287 15.99 6.48 2.77
CA ALA A 287 15.52 7.09 1.54
C ALA A 287 15.21 8.58 1.75
N ASN A 288 15.28 9.34 0.67
CA ASN A 288 15.09 10.80 0.69
C ASN A 288 13.64 11.27 0.89
N ASN A 289 12.72 10.35 1.12
CA ASN A 289 11.30 10.59 1.41
C ASN A 289 10.92 10.27 2.87
N GLY A 290 11.91 10.27 3.76
CA GLY A 290 11.69 9.94 5.18
C GLY A 290 11.42 8.45 5.46
N CYS A 291 11.50 7.60 4.43
CA CYS A 291 11.39 6.16 4.59
C CYS A 291 12.75 5.51 4.79
N GLU A 292 12.75 4.31 5.28
CA GLU A 292 13.94 3.49 5.46
C GLU A 292 13.71 2.11 4.84
N MET A 293 14.71 1.62 4.10
CA MET A 293 14.70 0.26 3.59
C MET A 293 15.52 -0.61 4.52
N LEU A 294 14.90 -1.64 5.05
CA LEU A 294 15.54 -2.66 5.88
C LEU A 294 15.95 -3.84 5.01
N PHE A 295 17.18 -4.29 5.19
CA PHE A 295 17.75 -5.45 4.53
C PHE A 295 17.97 -6.55 5.58
N LEU A 296 17.17 -7.58 5.51
CA LEU A 296 17.33 -8.76 6.33
C LEU A 296 18.06 -9.83 5.51
N LEU A 297 19.30 -10.12 5.88
CA LEU A 297 20.14 -11.13 5.25
C LEU A 297 20.20 -12.37 6.13
N PRO A 298 19.59 -13.49 5.72
CA PRO A 298 19.71 -14.77 6.42
C PRO A 298 21.14 -15.27 6.45
N ASP A 299 21.52 -16.01 7.50
CA ASP A 299 22.77 -16.73 7.53
C ASP A 299 22.76 -17.89 6.53
N GLU A 300 23.96 -18.35 6.17
CA GLU A 300 24.11 -19.49 5.25
C GLU A 300 23.36 -20.72 5.77
N GLY A 301 22.44 -21.24 4.97
CA GLY A 301 21.61 -22.39 5.29
C GLY A 301 20.34 -22.08 6.07
N VAL A 302 20.07 -20.81 6.41
CA VAL A 302 18.82 -20.39 7.02
C VAL A 302 17.80 -20.04 5.92
N ASP A 303 16.61 -20.64 6.03
CA ASP A 303 15.51 -20.35 5.13
C ASP A 303 14.91 -18.95 5.46
N PRO A 304 14.88 -18.00 4.48
CA PRO A 304 14.26 -16.70 4.69
C PRO A 304 12.79 -16.78 5.13
N ALA A 305 12.04 -17.76 4.63
CA ALA A 305 10.64 -17.95 4.99
C ALA A 305 10.48 -18.25 6.48
N GLY A 306 11.38 -19.08 7.04
CA GLY A 306 11.36 -19.42 8.47
C GLY A 306 11.63 -18.23 9.39
N LEU A 307 12.34 -17.19 8.92
CA LEU A 307 12.53 -15.95 9.67
C LEU A 307 11.27 -15.08 9.68
N LEU A 308 10.47 -15.13 8.60
CA LEU A 308 9.21 -14.39 8.50
C LEU A 308 8.07 -15.07 9.25
N ASP A 309 8.13 -16.38 9.46
CA ASP A 309 7.11 -17.15 10.19
C ASP A 309 7.10 -16.84 11.69
N ASN A 310 8.14 -16.18 12.20
CA ASN A 310 8.25 -15.78 13.60
C ASN A 310 8.21 -14.23 13.72
N GLY A 311 7.00 -13.69 13.58
CA GLY A 311 6.76 -12.23 13.69
C GLY A 311 7.29 -11.63 15.01
N GLU A 312 7.30 -12.40 16.10
CA GLU A 312 7.88 -11.96 17.37
C GLU A 312 9.40 -11.73 17.28
N ALA A 313 10.13 -12.59 16.57
CA ALA A 313 11.58 -12.43 16.42
C ALA A 313 11.99 -11.22 15.55
N LEU A 314 11.09 -10.72 14.71
CA LEU A 314 11.31 -9.50 13.91
C LEU A 314 10.90 -8.22 14.66
N GLN A 315 10.28 -8.35 15.84
CA GLN A 315 9.87 -7.22 16.69
C GLN A 315 10.96 -6.87 17.74
N GLU A 316 11.88 -7.76 18.02
CA GLU A 316 13.04 -7.55 18.91
C GLU A 316 14.20 -6.82 18.18
#